data_a0513da802528991ddff7c1bc9cf0a21
#
_entry.id   a0513da802528991ddff7c1bc9cf0a21
#
_cell.length_a   1.000
_cell.length_b   1.000
_cell.length_c   1.000
_cell.angle_alpha   90.00
_cell.angle_beta   90.00
_cell.angle_gamma   90.00
#
_symmetry.space_group_name_H-M   'P 1'
#
loop_
_entity.id
_entity.type
_entity.pdbx_description
1 polymer ?
#
loop_
_entity_poly.entity_id
_entity_poly.type
_entity_poly.pdbx_seq_one_letter_code
_entity_poly.pdbx_strand_id
1 'polypeptide(L)'
;VVWQIEATKILALGDVSTNVADMIVRIDLNEETLAERWPTVDSTTQVAGEIAGTIEEQLDVETTQTGTVIEFGPNEPSYRDLLQLVEQLRDVVFKGIEEVTRVVIRKEQTDEGEEFVLYTEGSALKKVLKIEGVDATRTTCNNIHEVYKTLGVEAARETIIEETMTTLEEQGLGDVNIRHLMLVADIMTNDGTIQSIGRHGISGNKNSVLARAAFGVTVNHLLDAAIYGESDDLDGVIENVIVGKPIKLGTGDVDLRMGATKSD
;
A
#
# COMPACT_ATOMS: atom_id res chain seq x y z
N VAL A 1 -19.15 5.51 10.74
CA VAL A 1 -17.73 5.35 10.36
C VAL A 1 -17.53 4.13 9.48
N VAL A 2 -17.98 2.92 9.87
CA VAL A 2 -17.78 1.68 9.08
C VAL A 2 -18.27 1.82 7.64
N TRP A 3 -19.51 2.27 7.44
CA TRP A 3 -20.11 2.46 6.10
C TRP A 3 -19.53 3.62 5.27
N GLN A 4 -18.70 4.45 5.89
CA GLN A 4 -17.93 5.50 5.19
C GLN A 4 -16.58 4.97 4.70
N ILE A 5 -16.08 3.89 5.31
CA ILE A 5 -14.80 3.29 4.99
C ILE A 5 -14.97 2.13 4.01
N GLU A 6 -15.91 1.20 4.27
CA GLU A 6 -16.14 0.02 3.44
C GLU A 6 -16.78 0.38 2.10
N ALA A 7 -16.19 -0.07 1.01
CA ALA A 7 -16.73 0.10 -0.34
C ALA A 7 -18.05 -0.66 -0.50
N THR A 8 -19.13 0.06 -0.68
CA THR A 8 -20.44 -0.53 -0.97
C THR A 8 -20.66 -0.57 -2.47
N LYS A 9 -20.51 -1.75 -3.07
CA LYS A 9 -20.81 -1.96 -4.49
C LYS A 9 -22.33 -2.02 -4.72
N ILE A 10 -22.78 -1.50 -5.85
CA ILE A 10 -24.22 -1.46 -6.19
C ILE A 10 -24.83 -2.85 -6.23
N LEU A 11 -24.11 -3.86 -6.71
CA LEU A 11 -24.55 -5.26 -6.71
C LEU A 11 -24.83 -5.85 -5.32
N ALA A 12 -24.27 -5.28 -4.26
CA ALA A 12 -24.53 -5.72 -2.89
C ALA A 12 -25.87 -5.12 -2.35
N LEU A 13 -26.47 -4.19 -3.07
CA LEU A 13 -27.69 -3.48 -2.66
C LEU A 13 -28.96 -3.99 -3.33
N GLY A 14 -28.85 -4.81 -4.38
CA GLY A 14 -30.03 -5.31 -5.10
C GLY A 14 -29.70 -6.35 -6.16
N ASP A 15 -30.75 -6.89 -6.75
CA ASP A 15 -30.67 -7.88 -7.82
C ASP A 15 -30.61 -7.20 -9.19
N VAL A 16 -29.69 -7.65 -10.04
CA VAL A 16 -29.51 -7.14 -11.41
C VAL A 16 -30.11 -8.12 -12.40
N SER A 17 -31.02 -7.65 -13.20
CA SER A 17 -31.61 -8.37 -14.33
C SER A 17 -31.38 -7.65 -15.65
N THR A 18 -31.18 -8.40 -16.72
CA THR A 18 -30.99 -7.83 -18.07
C THR A 18 -32.15 -8.23 -18.98
N ASN A 19 -32.80 -7.24 -19.59
CA ASN A 19 -33.78 -7.48 -20.65
C ASN A 19 -33.09 -7.27 -22.01
N VAL A 20 -32.77 -8.35 -22.68
CA VAL A 20 -32.10 -8.31 -23.98
C VAL A 20 -33.00 -7.81 -25.09
N ALA A 21 -34.33 -7.99 -24.96
CA ALA A 21 -35.28 -7.56 -25.97
C ALA A 21 -35.40 -6.03 -26.04
N ASP A 22 -35.37 -5.37 -24.88
CA ASP A 22 -35.47 -3.92 -24.76
C ASP A 22 -34.10 -3.23 -24.61
N MET A 23 -33.03 -4.02 -24.56
CA MET A 23 -31.65 -3.54 -24.33
C MET A 23 -31.50 -2.73 -23.04
N ILE A 24 -32.14 -3.17 -21.96
CA ILE A 24 -32.18 -2.47 -20.67
C ILE A 24 -31.59 -3.37 -19.58
N VAL A 25 -30.81 -2.74 -18.70
CA VAL A 25 -30.37 -3.31 -17.42
C VAL A 25 -31.31 -2.76 -16.35
N ARG A 26 -31.85 -3.65 -15.55
CA ARG A 26 -32.72 -3.31 -14.44
C ARG A 26 -32.11 -3.77 -13.12
N ILE A 27 -32.08 -2.86 -12.17
CA ILE A 27 -31.63 -3.09 -10.80
C ILE A 27 -32.83 -2.96 -9.88
N ASP A 28 -33.21 -4.03 -9.21
CA ASP A 28 -34.22 -4.05 -8.17
C ASP A 28 -33.54 -3.94 -6.80
N LEU A 29 -33.54 -2.76 -6.18
CA LEU A 29 -32.91 -2.50 -4.90
C LEU A 29 -33.66 -3.14 -3.74
N ASN A 30 -32.95 -3.78 -2.82
CA ASN A 30 -33.53 -4.40 -1.64
C ASN A 30 -33.75 -3.35 -0.54
N GLU A 31 -35.02 -3.06 -0.22
CA GLU A 31 -35.41 -2.07 0.78
C GLU A 31 -34.90 -2.39 2.19
N GLU A 32 -34.85 -3.68 2.56
CA GLU A 32 -34.35 -4.11 3.88
C GLU A 32 -32.86 -3.79 4.01
N THR A 33 -32.08 -4.10 2.99
CA THR A 33 -30.64 -3.82 2.97
C THR A 33 -30.34 -2.33 2.97
N LEU A 34 -31.14 -1.53 2.26
CA LEU A 34 -31.03 -0.07 2.25
C LEU A 34 -31.34 0.54 3.62
N ALA A 35 -32.42 0.10 4.26
CA ALA A 35 -32.82 0.58 5.58
C ALA A 35 -31.82 0.18 6.69
N GLU A 36 -31.22 -1.01 6.59
CA GLU A 36 -30.20 -1.48 7.53
C GLU A 36 -28.90 -0.68 7.42
N ARG A 37 -28.46 -0.38 6.18
CA ARG A 37 -27.22 0.36 5.93
C ARG A 37 -27.33 1.87 6.13
N TRP A 38 -28.48 2.45 5.86
CA TRP A 38 -28.74 3.90 5.99
C TRP A 38 -29.99 4.20 6.81
N PRO A 39 -29.97 3.93 8.12
CA PRO A 39 -31.13 4.14 9.01
C PRO A 39 -31.52 5.62 9.18
N THR A 40 -30.68 6.55 8.76
CA THR A 40 -30.91 8.00 8.88
C THR A 40 -31.60 8.63 7.67
N VAL A 41 -31.87 7.86 6.61
CA VAL A 41 -32.52 8.39 5.40
C VAL A 41 -33.99 8.06 5.45
N ASP A 42 -34.85 9.11 5.47
CA ASP A 42 -36.29 9.02 5.63
C ASP A 42 -37.03 8.36 4.46
N SER A 43 -36.37 8.13 3.31
CA SER A 43 -36.99 7.39 2.20
C SER A 43 -35.93 6.59 1.38
N THR A 44 -36.20 5.31 1.16
CA THR A 44 -35.45 4.41 0.27
C THR A 44 -35.39 4.93 -1.17
N THR A 45 -36.43 5.66 -1.60
CA THR A 45 -36.49 6.29 -2.92
C THR A 45 -35.46 7.40 -3.12
N GLN A 46 -35.05 8.11 -2.05
CA GLN A 46 -34.03 9.14 -2.13
C GLN A 46 -32.66 8.50 -2.33
N VAL A 47 -32.36 7.42 -1.61
CA VAL A 47 -31.12 6.66 -1.81
C VAL A 47 -31.04 6.04 -3.20
N ALA A 48 -32.16 5.53 -3.71
CA ALA A 48 -32.23 5.01 -5.07
C ALA A 48 -31.93 6.11 -6.11
N GLY A 49 -32.39 7.35 -5.86
CA GLY A 49 -32.04 8.51 -6.70
C GLY A 49 -30.54 8.87 -6.65
N GLU A 50 -29.92 8.80 -5.48
CA GLU A 50 -28.47 9.00 -5.35
C GLU A 50 -27.66 7.91 -6.08
N ILE A 51 -28.11 6.65 -6.01
CA ILE A 51 -27.52 5.52 -6.74
C ILE A 51 -27.68 5.72 -8.25
N ALA A 52 -28.87 6.12 -8.72
CA ALA A 52 -29.10 6.40 -10.13
C ALA A 52 -28.15 7.51 -10.64
N GLY A 53 -28.02 8.62 -9.89
CA GLY A 53 -27.07 9.68 -10.21
C GLY A 53 -25.61 9.22 -10.25
N THR A 54 -25.20 8.33 -9.36
CA THR A 54 -23.84 7.74 -9.37
C THR A 54 -23.62 6.86 -10.61
N ILE A 55 -24.63 6.10 -11.03
CA ILE A 55 -24.59 5.29 -12.25
C ILE A 55 -24.48 6.18 -13.49
N GLU A 56 -25.26 7.26 -13.58
CA GLU A 56 -25.20 8.24 -14.66
C GLU A 56 -23.81 8.86 -14.77
N GLU A 57 -23.23 9.29 -13.64
CA GLU A 57 -21.92 9.93 -13.62
C GLU A 57 -20.77 8.98 -13.97
N GLN A 58 -20.82 7.73 -13.49
CA GLN A 58 -19.71 6.78 -13.70
C GLN A 58 -19.78 6.00 -15.01
N LEU A 59 -21.00 5.72 -15.51
CA LEU A 59 -21.20 4.93 -16.72
C LEU A 59 -21.60 5.76 -17.94
N ASP A 60 -21.87 7.06 -17.77
CA ASP A 60 -22.31 7.98 -18.83
C ASP A 60 -23.54 7.47 -19.60
N VAL A 61 -24.54 7.01 -18.84
CA VAL A 61 -25.82 6.47 -19.33
C VAL A 61 -26.99 7.20 -18.71
N GLU A 62 -28.11 7.30 -19.44
CA GLU A 62 -29.33 7.84 -18.89
C GLU A 62 -30.06 6.79 -18.04
N THR A 63 -30.42 7.15 -16.81
CA THR A 63 -31.14 6.26 -15.90
C THR A 63 -32.61 6.68 -15.76
N THR A 64 -33.51 5.71 -15.63
CA THR A 64 -34.92 5.93 -15.30
C THR A 64 -35.22 5.28 -13.96
N GLN A 65 -35.58 6.09 -12.97
CA GLN A 65 -35.94 5.61 -11.64
C GLN A 65 -37.45 5.47 -11.49
N THR A 66 -37.91 4.28 -11.05
CA THR A 66 -39.28 4.02 -10.67
C THR A 66 -39.35 3.42 -9.27
N GLY A 67 -39.42 4.28 -8.24
CA GLY A 67 -39.38 3.85 -6.85
C GLY A 67 -38.00 3.34 -6.43
N THR A 68 -37.90 2.04 -6.15
CA THR A 68 -36.65 1.33 -5.80
C THR A 68 -36.01 0.60 -6.99
N VAL A 69 -36.64 0.74 -8.17
CA VAL A 69 -36.12 0.13 -9.41
C VAL A 69 -35.41 1.18 -10.24
N ILE A 70 -34.23 0.85 -10.70
CA ILE A 70 -33.40 1.67 -11.59
C ILE A 70 -33.26 0.94 -12.91
N GLU A 71 -33.65 1.58 -14.01
CA GLU A 71 -33.53 1.05 -15.36
C GLU A 71 -32.59 1.95 -16.19
N PHE A 72 -31.67 1.36 -16.92
CA PHE A 72 -30.76 2.08 -17.84
C PHE A 72 -30.35 1.19 -18.99
N GLY A 73 -29.88 1.79 -20.07
CA GLY A 73 -29.44 1.07 -21.25
C GLY A 73 -28.25 1.73 -21.91
N PRO A 74 -27.61 1.06 -22.88
CA PRO A 74 -26.52 1.64 -23.65
C PRO A 74 -27.06 2.76 -24.57
N ASN A 75 -26.29 3.81 -24.77
CA ASN A 75 -26.62 4.93 -25.67
C ASN A 75 -26.86 4.48 -27.12
N GLU A 76 -26.14 3.44 -27.55
CA GLU A 76 -26.40 2.76 -28.82
C GLU A 76 -26.93 1.34 -28.54
N PRO A 77 -28.03 0.90 -29.17
CA PRO A 77 -28.62 -0.42 -28.93
C PRO A 77 -27.74 -1.53 -29.49
N SER A 78 -26.80 -2.00 -28.69
CA SER A 78 -25.85 -3.07 -29.02
C SER A 78 -25.79 -4.09 -27.88
N TYR A 79 -25.92 -5.38 -28.24
CA TYR A 79 -25.79 -6.46 -27.26
C TYR A 79 -24.40 -6.51 -26.58
N ARG A 80 -23.37 -6.14 -27.32
CA ARG A 80 -22.00 -6.08 -26.80
C ARG A 80 -21.87 -5.00 -25.73
N ASP A 81 -22.43 -3.81 -25.99
CA ASP A 81 -22.35 -2.68 -25.10
C ASP A 81 -23.20 -2.90 -23.85
N LEU A 82 -24.33 -3.59 -23.99
CA LEU A 82 -25.15 -4.03 -22.86
C LEU A 82 -24.36 -4.95 -21.90
N LEU A 83 -23.67 -5.95 -22.45
CA LEU A 83 -22.84 -6.85 -21.62
C LEU A 83 -21.66 -6.11 -20.98
N GLN A 84 -21.06 -5.17 -21.67
CA GLN A 84 -19.99 -4.35 -21.14
C GLN A 84 -20.47 -3.45 -20.01
N LEU A 85 -21.64 -2.86 -20.11
CA LEU A 85 -22.27 -2.09 -19.03
C LEU A 85 -22.53 -2.95 -17.79
N VAL A 86 -23.02 -4.18 -17.97
CA VAL A 86 -23.23 -5.11 -16.84
C VAL A 86 -21.92 -5.45 -16.15
N GLU A 87 -20.85 -5.61 -16.92
CA GLU A 87 -19.51 -5.88 -16.35
C GLU A 87 -18.96 -4.65 -15.61
N GLN A 88 -19.09 -3.47 -16.18
CA GLN A 88 -18.68 -2.21 -15.55
C GLN A 88 -19.48 -1.93 -14.26
N LEU A 89 -20.79 -2.24 -14.25
CA LEU A 89 -21.64 -2.09 -13.07
C LEU A 89 -21.12 -2.87 -11.84
N ARG A 90 -20.42 -3.99 -12.06
CA ARG A 90 -19.84 -4.79 -10.98
C ARG A 90 -18.79 -4.04 -10.18
N ASP A 91 -18.14 -3.07 -10.80
CA ASP A 91 -17.07 -2.30 -10.18
C ASP A 91 -17.52 -0.93 -9.67
N VAL A 92 -18.74 -0.53 -9.99
CA VAL A 92 -19.30 0.73 -9.50
C VAL A 92 -19.51 0.70 -7.99
N VAL A 93 -18.87 1.65 -7.29
CA VAL A 93 -18.97 1.85 -5.85
C VAL A 93 -19.88 3.04 -5.57
N PHE A 94 -20.94 2.81 -4.79
CA PHE A 94 -21.91 3.88 -4.42
C PHE A 94 -21.38 4.75 -3.29
N LYS A 95 -20.95 4.13 -2.19
CA LYS A 95 -20.38 4.81 -1.00
C LYS A 95 -19.19 4.03 -0.44
N GLY A 96 -18.34 4.75 0.29
CA GLY A 96 -17.14 4.20 0.89
C GLY A 96 -15.87 4.50 0.10
N ILE A 97 -14.80 3.86 0.48
CA ILE A 97 -13.50 4.00 -0.16
C ILE A 97 -13.31 2.80 -1.07
N GLU A 98 -13.16 3.04 -2.37
CA GLU A 98 -13.06 2.00 -3.40
C GLU A 98 -11.96 0.96 -3.10
N GLU A 99 -10.84 1.42 -2.55
CA GLU A 99 -9.69 0.58 -2.23
C GLU A 99 -9.89 -0.29 -0.98
N VAL A 100 -10.97 -0.08 -0.19
CA VAL A 100 -11.28 -0.84 1.03
C VAL A 100 -12.46 -1.77 0.79
N THR A 101 -12.18 -3.05 0.64
CA THR A 101 -13.20 -4.07 0.30
C THR A 101 -14.03 -4.51 1.49
N ARG A 102 -13.46 -4.48 2.69
CA ARG A 102 -14.11 -4.99 3.91
C ARG A 102 -13.59 -4.29 5.16
N VAL A 103 -14.47 -4.11 6.15
CA VAL A 103 -14.13 -3.61 7.48
C VAL A 103 -14.57 -4.62 8.54
N VAL A 104 -13.66 -5.02 9.41
CA VAL A 104 -13.91 -5.93 10.53
C VAL A 104 -13.77 -5.16 11.84
N ILE A 105 -14.79 -5.21 12.67
CA ILE A 105 -14.77 -4.61 14.02
C ILE A 105 -14.22 -5.66 14.98
N ARG A 106 -13.15 -5.33 15.69
CA ARG A 106 -12.62 -6.14 16.79
C ARG A 106 -12.69 -5.37 18.10
N LYS A 107 -12.93 -6.09 19.18
CA LYS A 107 -12.90 -5.56 20.51
C LYS A 107 -11.53 -5.86 21.13
N GLU A 108 -10.77 -4.84 21.43
CA GLU A 108 -9.46 -4.97 22.04
C GLU A 108 -9.45 -4.42 23.46
N GLN A 109 -8.65 -5.04 24.32
CA GLN A 109 -8.42 -4.57 25.67
C GLN A 109 -7.19 -3.68 25.67
N THR A 110 -7.41 -2.39 25.92
CA THR A 110 -6.36 -1.40 26.11
C THR A 110 -6.21 -1.11 27.60
N ASP A 111 -5.10 -0.54 28.04
CA ASP A 111 -4.86 -0.16 29.45
C ASP A 111 -5.95 0.77 30.03
N GLU A 112 -6.65 1.51 29.18
CA GLU A 112 -7.75 2.41 29.53
C GLU A 112 -9.14 1.76 29.52
N GLY A 113 -9.25 0.51 29.01
CA GLY A 113 -10.52 -0.22 28.93
C GLY A 113 -10.72 -0.99 27.63
N GLU A 114 -11.97 -1.39 27.39
CA GLU A 114 -12.33 -2.08 26.15
C GLU A 114 -12.61 -1.07 25.03
N GLU A 115 -11.90 -1.18 23.92
CA GLU A 115 -12.08 -0.34 22.72
C GLU A 115 -12.49 -1.17 21.51
N PHE A 116 -13.22 -0.53 20.59
CA PHE A 116 -13.53 -1.13 19.30
C PHE A 116 -12.55 -0.60 18.25
N VAL A 117 -11.74 -1.50 17.70
CA VAL A 117 -10.78 -1.21 16.63
C VAL A 117 -11.31 -1.72 15.30
N LEU A 118 -11.14 -0.92 14.26
CA LEU A 118 -11.56 -1.24 12.91
C LEU A 118 -10.37 -1.74 12.10
N TYR A 119 -10.42 -2.98 11.66
CA TYR A 119 -9.45 -3.57 10.73
C TYR A 119 -10.01 -3.52 9.32
N THR A 120 -9.27 -2.91 8.41
CA THR A 120 -9.65 -2.78 7.00
C THR A 120 -8.92 -3.78 6.12
N GLU A 121 -9.61 -4.33 5.16
CA GLU A 121 -9.02 -5.13 4.09
C GLU A 121 -8.90 -4.26 2.85
N GLY A 122 -7.66 -3.89 2.52
CA GLY A 122 -7.34 -2.87 1.52
C GLY A 122 -6.59 -1.69 2.16
N SER A 123 -6.05 -0.82 1.34
CA SER A 123 -5.11 0.23 1.76
C SER A 123 -5.49 1.58 1.15
N ALA A 124 -5.94 2.51 1.98
CA ALA A 124 -6.31 3.87 1.60
C ALA A 124 -6.10 4.87 2.74
N LEU A 125 -4.91 4.85 3.36
CA LEU A 125 -4.58 5.63 4.56
C LEU A 125 -4.98 7.11 4.44
N LYS A 126 -4.60 7.75 3.33
CA LYS A 126 -4.88 9.18 3.10
C LYS A 126 -6.37 9.53 3.11
N LYS A 127 -7.21 8.62 2.61
CA LYS A 127 -8.67 8.82 2.56
C LYS A 127 -9.29 8.54 3.94
N VAL A 128 -8.83 7.48 4.62
CA VAL A 128 -9.30 7.09 5.95
C VAL A 128 -9.02 8.15 7.00
N LEU A 129 -7.82 8.76 7.00
CA LEU A 129 -7.44 9.82 7.93
C LEU A 129 -8.30 11.10 7.82
N LYS A 130 -9.09 11.26 6.76
CA LYS A 130 -9.99 12.42 6.57
C LYS A 130 -11.40 12.20 7.09
N ILE A 131 -11.73 10.98 7.50
CA ILE A 131 -13.07 10.63 7.94
C ILE A 131 -13.29 11.12 9.37
N GLU A 132 -14.40 11.80 9.61
CA GLU A 132 -14.80 12.23 10.95
C GLU A 132 -15.06 11.01 11.84
N GLY A 133 -14.47 11.03 13.06
CA GLY A 133 -14.58 9.94 14.03
C GLY A 133 -13.47 8.88 13.94
N VAL A 134 -12.49 9.05 13.04
CA VAL A 134 -11.26 8.26 13.01
C VAL A 134 -10.17 9.00 13.78
N ASP A 135 -9.50 8.32 14.70
CA ASP A 135 -8.34 8.87 15.39
C ASP A 135 -7.11 8.74 14.49
N ALA A 136 -6.73 9.87 13.86
CA ALA A 136 -5.60 9.94 12.94
C ALA A 136 -4.24 9.66 13.60
N THR A 137 -4.13 9.84 14.94
CA THR A 137 -2.87 9.65 15.66
C THR A 137 -2.59 8.19 15.97
N ARG A 138 -3.64 7.37 16.05
CA ARG A 138 -3.58 5.94 16.40
C ARG A 138 -3.84 5.02 15.21
N THR A 139 -4.15 5.60 14.05
CA THR A 139 -4.40 4.84 12.82
C THR A 139 -3.08 4.44 12.17
N THR A 140 -2.85 3.14 12.03
CA THR A 140 -1.66 2.55 11.41
C THR A 140 -2.00 1.90 10.07
N CYS A 141 -0.99 1.67 9.25
CA CYS A 141 -1.13 0.99 7.96
C CYS A 141 0.11 0.13 7.70
N ASN A 142 -0.09 -1.13 7.33
CA ASN A 142 0.99 -2.06 7.00
C ASN A 142 1.59 -1.82 5.60
N ASN A 143 0.97 -0.97 4.76
CA ASN A 143 1.51 -0.62 3.46
C ASN A 143 2.56 0.50 3.57
N ILE A 144 3.83 0.11 3.62
CA ILE A 144 4.98 1.00 3.79
C ILE A 144 5.00 2.11 2.73
N HIS A 145 4.66 1.80 1.48
CA HIS A 145 4.67 2.78 0.39
C HIS A 145 3.58 3.83 0.52
N GLU A 146 2.44 3.48 1.06
CA GLU A 146 1.36 4.42 1.32
C GLU A 146 1.66 5.32 2.51
N VAL A 147 2.22 4.76 3.58
CA VAL A 147 2.74 5.52 4.72
C VAL A 147 3.81 6.51 4.25
N TYR A 148 4.75 6.07 3.41
CA TYR A 148 5.77 6.94 2.81
C TYR A 148 5.16 8.11 2.03
N LYS A 149 4.16 7.86 1.18
CA LYS A 149 3.50 8.90 0.37
C LYS A 149 2.67 9.88 1.19
N THR A 150 2.16 9.44 2.34
CA THR A 150 1.21 10.21 3.16
C THR A 150 1.91 10.95 4.29
N LEU A 151 2.80 10.28 5.01
CA LEU A 151 3.44 10.76 6.23
C LEU A 151 4.95 11.00 6.08
N GLY A 152 5.57 10.50 5.02
CA GLY A 152 6.98 10.69 4.73
C GLY A 152 7.87 9.50 5.10
N VAL A 153 9.20 9.66 4.86
CA VAL A 153 10.18 8.58 4.96
C VAL A 153 10.42 8.09 6.40
N GLU A 154 10.38 8.99 7.38
CA GLU A 154 10.59 8.62 8.79
C GLU A 154 9.45 7.77 9.34
N ALA A 155 8.20 8.10 8.97
CA ALA A 155 7.05 7.28 9.34
C ALA A 155 7.13 5.89 8.68
N ALA A 156 7.54 5.83 7.41
CA ALA A 156 7.75 4.55 6.73
C ALA A 156 8.87 3.72 7.37
N ARG A 157 9.96 4.36 7.82
CA ARG A 157 11.02 3.71 8.59
C ARG A 157 10.49 3.06 9.86
N GLU A 158 9.70 3.81 10.63
CA GLU A 158 9.10 3.29 11.87
C GLU A 158 8.14 2.14 11.58
N THR A 159 7.29 2.26 10.56
CA THR A 159 6.40 1.19 10.12
C THR A 159 7.17 -0.08 9.73
N ILE A 160 8.32 0.04 9.05
CA ILE A 160 9.17 -1.14 8.71
C ILE A 160 9.63 -1.85 9.99
N ILE A 161 10.05 -1.10 11.01
CA ILE A 161 10.54 -1.66 12.28
C ILE A 161 9.40 -2.35 13.03
N GLU A 162 8.25 -1.69 13.16
CA GLU A 162 7.08 -2.15 13.90
C GLU A 162 6.49 -3.42 13.27
N GLU A 163 6.23 -3.41 11.96
CA GLU A 163 5.67 -4.56 11.23
C GLU A 163 6.63 -5.76 11.24
N THR A 164 7.94 -5.50 11.13
CA THR A 164 8.93 -6.57 11.21
C THR A 164 8.99 -7.17 12.61
N MET A 165 8.93 -6.34 13.65
CA MET A 165 8.94 -6.80 15.04
C MET A 165 7.69 -7.62 15.35
N THR A 166 6.50 -7.14 14.97
CA THR A 166 5.23 -7.85 15.13
C THR A 166 5.27 -9.22 14.46
N THR A 167 5.76 -9.28 13.21
CA THR A 167 5.91 -10.55 12.48
C THR A 167 6.85 -11.54 13.18
N LEU A 168 7.95 -11.05 13.75
CA LEU A 168 8.90 -11.89 14.51
C LEU A 168 8.29 -12.39 15.81
N GLU A 169 7.55 -11.55 16.53
CA GLU A 169 6.84 -11.90 17.76
C GLU A 169 5.78 -12.99 17.50
N GLU A 170 4.99 -12.84 16.45
CA GLU A 170 3.99 -13.84 16.04
C GLU A 170 4.61 -15.20 15.71
N GLN A 171 5.86 -15.20 15.21
CA GLN A 171 6.61 -16.44 14.92
C GLN A 171 7.37 -16.99 16.14
N GLY A 172 7.23 -16.36 17.31
CA GLY A 172 7.94 -16.76 18.54
C GLY A 172 9.41 -16.37 18.58
N LEU A 173 9.83 -15.42 17.75
CA LEU A 173 11.22 -14.90 17.67
C LEU A 173 11.32 -13.49 18.29
N GLY A 174 10.49 -13.15 19.26
CA GLY A 174 10.45 -11.83 19.89
C GLY A 174 11.71 -11.39 20.65
N ASP A 175 12.67 -12.30 20.92
CA ASP A 175 13.92 -12.00 21.60
C ASP A 175 14.95 -11.27 20.72
N VAL A 176 14.64 -10.95 19.46
CA VAL A 176 15.53 -10.23 18.57
C VAL A 176 15.70 -8.78 19.03
N ASN A 177 16.95 -8.33 19.15
CA ASN A 177 17.22 -6.95 19.54
C ASN A 177 16.78 -5.98 18.43
N ILE A 178 15.91 -5.05 18.77
CA ILE A 178 15.34 -4.03 17.87
C ILE A 178 16.42 -3.24 17.08
N ARG A 179 17.63 -3.10 17.63
CA ARG A 179 18.72 -2.39 16.97
C ARG A 179 19.15 -3.01 15.64
N HIS A 180 18.97 -4.31 15.47
CA HIS A 180 19.27 -4.98 14.20
C HIS A 180 18.23 -4.57 13.14
N LEU A 181 16.97 -4.47 13.54
CA LEU A 181 15.87 -4.03 12.65
C LEU A 181 16.03 -2.56 12.30
N MET A 182 16.36 -1.72 13.29
CA MET A 182 16.65 -0.30 13.08
C MET A 182 17.76 -0.08 12.06
N LEU A 183 18.87 -0.84 12.15
CA LEU A 183 19.97 -0.73 11.17
C LEU A 183 19.51 -1.06 9.75
N VAL A 184 18.69 -2.10 9.59
CA VAL A 184 18.17 -2.48 8.27
C VAL A 184 17.20 -1.40 7.74
N ALA A 185 16.29 -0.91 8.57
CA ALA A 185 15.36 0.15 8.21
C ALA A 185 16.10 1.46 7.85
N ASP A 186 17.14 1.83 8.61
CA ASP A 186 17.96 3.00 8.33
C ASP A 186 18.63 2.93 6.96
N ILE A 187 19.20 1.77 6.62
CA ILE A 187 19.83 1.59 5.30
C ILE A 187 18.77 1.62 4.19
N MET A 188 17.60 1.04 4.40
CA MET A 188 16.51 1.04 3.42
C MET A 188 15.99 2.45 3.11
N THR A 189 16.06 3.37 4.07
CA THR A 189 15.47 4.71 3.97
C THR A 189 16.49 5.85 3.88
N ASN A 190 17.78 5.52 3.87
CA ASN A 190 18.89 6.50 3.90
C ASN A 190 18.84 7.55 2.79
N ASP A 191 18.45 7.15 1.59
CA ASP A 191 18.42 8.05 0.41
C ASP A 191 17.11 8.89 0.33
N GLY A 192 16.27 8.84 1.37
CA GLY A 192 14.97 9.51 1.38
C GLY A 192 13.89 8.79 0.58
N THR A 193 14.20 7.63 0.03
CA THR A 193 13.27 6.73 -0.66
C THR A 193 13.37 5.34 -0.08
N ILE A 194 12.31 4.53 -0.22
CA ILE A 194 12.33 3.15 0.28
C ILE A 194 13.03 2.28 -0.74
N GLN A 195 14.18 1.72 -0.37
CA GLN A 195 14.94 0.78 -1.19
C GLN A 195 14.74 -0.66 -0.72
N SER A 196 14.67 -1.59 -1.67
CA SER A 196 14.64 -3.03 -1.36
C SER A 196 16.02 -3.52 -0.91
N ILE A 197 16.06 -4.58 -0.10
CA ILE A 197 17.33 -5.20 0.35
C ILE A 197 18.00 -6.03 -0.76
N GLY A 198 17.24 -6.33 -1.82
CA GLY A 198 17.68 -7.21 -2.90
C GLY A 198 18.76 -6.63 -3.82
N ARG A 199 19.13 -7.43 -4.83
CA ARG A 199 20.18 -7.11 -5.83
C ARG A 199 19.92 -5.82 -6.62
N HIS A 200 18.65 -5.42 -6.73
CA HIS A 200 18.23 -4.20 -7.43
C HIS A 200 18.01 -3.00 -6.48
N GLY A 201 18.23 -3.19 -5.21
CA GLY A 201 18.15 -2.16 -4.19
C GLY A 201 19.52 -1.85 -3.57
N ILE A 202 19.58 -1.85 -2.25
CA ILE A 202 20.77 -1.46 -1.46
C ILE A 202 22.04 -2.18 -1.92
N SER A 203 21.97 -3.48 -2.17
CA SER A 203 23.14 -4.28 -2.55
C SER A 203 23.64 -3.98 -3.95
N GLY A 204 22.75 -3.55 -4.86
CA GLY A 204 23.11 -3.14 -6.23
C GLY A 204 23.58 -1.69 -6.35
N ASN A 205 23.32 -0.85 -5.33
CA ASN A 205 23.66 0.57 -5.32
C ASN A 205 24.95 0.90 -4.54
N LYS A 206 25.73 -0.13 -4.15
CA LYS A 206 27.03 0.09 -3.50
C LYS A 206 28.00 0.79 -4.45
N ASN A 207 28.84 1.68 -3.92
CA ASN A 207 29.84 2.42 -4.70
C ASN A 207 30.90 1.48 -5.31
N SER A 208 31.29 0.42 -4.60
CA SER A 208 32.27 -0.55 -5.07
C SER A 208 31.68 -1.47 -6.14
N VAL A 209 32.35 -1.53 -7.28
CA VAL A 209 32.03 -2.43 -8.39
C VAL A 209 32.18 -3.89 -7.98
N LEU A 210 33.28 -4.21 -7.26
CA LEU A 210 33.58 -5.58 -6.81
C LEU A 210 32.53 -6.06 -5.78
N ALA A 211 32.09 -5.20 -4.86
CA ALA A 211 31.07 -5.54 -3.90
C ALA A 211 29.70 -5.78 -4.56
N ARG A 212 29.32 -4.95 -5.56
CA ARG A 212 28.12 -5.18 -6.37
C ARG A 212 28.17 -6.49 -7.12
N ALA A 213 29.28 -6.73 -7.80
CA ALA A 213 29.52 -7.94 -8.60
C ALA A 213 29.54 -9.23 -7.75
N ALA A 214 30.06 -9.16 -6.52
CA ALA A 214 30.07 -10.29 -5.59
C ALA A 214 28.70 -10.67 -5.06
N PHE A 215 27.77 -9.71 -4.95
CA PHE A 215 26.44 -9.96 -4.45
C PHE A 215 25.52 -10.66 -5.46
N GLY A 216 25.65 -10.35 -6.75
CA GLY A 216 24.86 -10.96 -7.82
C GLY A 216 24.95 -10.22 -9.14
N VAL A 217 24.50 -10.85 -10.22
CA VAL A 217 24.54 -10.31 -11.59
C VAL A 217 25.97 -9.85 -11.99
N THR A 218 26.96 -10.63 -11.61
CA THR A 218 28.40 -10.32 -11.68
C THR A 218 28.83 -9.79 -13.04
N VAL A 219 28.43 -10.48 -14.11
CA VAL A 219 28.85 -10.15 -15.49
C VAL A 219 28.36 -8.76 -15.91
N ASN A 220 27.10 -8.44 -15.58
CA ASN A 220 26.53 -7.15 -16.00
C ASN A 220 27.22 -5.99 -15.26
N HIS A 221 27.42 -6.10 -13.95
CA HIS A 221 28.11 -5.06 -13.17
C HIS A 221 29.57 -4.84 -13.63
N LEU A 222 30.28 -5.92 -13.97
CA LEU A 222 31.64 -5.80 -14.49
C LEU A 222 31.66 -5.22 -15.90
N LEU A 223 30.67 -5.57 -16.73
CA LEU A 223 30.53 -5.04 -18.09
C LEU A 223 30.24 -3.54 -18.07
N ASP A 224 29.27 -3.14 -17.24
CA ASP A 224 28.89 -1.73 -17.07
C ASP A 224 30.07 -0.91 -16.55
N ALA A 225 30.78 -1.40 -15.54
CA ALA A 225 31.97 -0.75 -15.00
C ALA A 225 33.08 -0.60 -16.07
N ALA A 226 33.25 -1.61 -16.94
CA ALA A 226 34.23 -1.54 -18.03
C ALA A 226 33.81 -0.54 -19.11
N ILE A 227 32.52 -0.43 -19.42
CA ILE A 227 32.00 0.54 -20.40
C ILE A 227 32.14 1.97 -19.89
N TYR A 228 31.77 2.21 -18.62
CA TYR A 228 31.83 3.56 -18.01
C TYR A 228 33.22 3.93 -17.47
N GLY A 229 34.17 2.99 -17.41
CA GLY A 229 35.50 3.24 -16.85
C GLY A 229 35.48 3.51 -15.36
N GLU A 230 34.59 2.83 -14.60
CA GLU A 230 34.50 2.99 -13.14
C GLU A 230 35.79 2.48 -12.46
N SER A 231 36.24 3.19 -11.42
CA SER A 231 37.32 2.78 -10.56
C SER A 231 36.81 2.35 -9.19
N ASP A 232 37.44 1.35 -8.58
CA ASP A 232 37.12 0.87 -7.24
C ASP A 232 38.21 1.27 -6.26
N ASP A 233 37.86 2.05 -5.23
CA ASP A 233 38.79 2.59 -4.24
C ASP A 233 39.22 1.54 -3.20
N LEU A 234 38.62 0.36 -3.19
CA LEU A 234 38.92 -0.77 -2.30
C LEU A 234 38.81 -0.40 -0.81
N ASP A 235 37.76 0.33 -0.43
CA ASP A 235 37.55 0.76 0.95
C ASP A 235 36.83 -0.28 1.81
N GLY A 236 35.97 -1.12 1.22
CA GLY A 236 35.22 -2.14 1.93
C GLY A 236 36.01 -3.44 2.20
N VAL A 237 35.36 -4.34 2.91
CA VAL A 237 35.94 -5.63 3.28
C VAL A 237 35.98 -6.59 2.08
N ILE A 238 34.88 -6.71 1.36
CA ILE A 238 34.67 -7.68 0.29
C ILE A 238 35.68 -7.46 -0.84
N GLU A 239 35.86 -6.22 -1.27
CA GLU A 239 36.75 -5.80 -2.34
C GLU A 239 38.21 -6.16 -2.01
N ASN A 240 38.64 -5.84 -0.79
CA ASN A 240 40.00 -6.13 -0.34
C ASN A 240 40.25 -7.63 -0.23
N VAL A 241 39.29 -8.41 0.23
CA VAL A 241 39.40 -9.88 0.30
C VAL A 241 39.48 -10.48 -1.12
N ILE A 242 38.68 -10.01 -2.07
CA ILE A 242 38.72 -10.49 -3.46
C ILE A 242 40.10 -10.22 -4.10
N VAL A 243 40.67 -9.03 -3.87
CA VAL A 243 41.96 -8.63 -4.44
C VAL A 243 43.16 -9.20 -3.65
N GLY A 244 42.93 -9.76 -2.45
CA GLY A 244 43.98 -10.30 -1.58
C GLY A 244 44.78 -9.23 -0.82
N LYS A 245 44.15 -8.04 -0.60
CA LYS A 245 44.74 -6.97 0.21
C LYS A 245 44.27 -7.05 1.67
N PRO A 246 45.05 -6.50 2.63
CA PRO A 246 44.58 -6.35 4.00
C PRO A 246 43.37 -5.39 4.06
N ILE A 247 42.43 -5.72 4.93
CA ILE A 247 41.23 -4.93 5.14
C ILE A 247 41.57 -3.62 5.86
N LYS A 248 40.98 -2.49 5.44
CA LYS A 248 41.14 -1.18 6.07
C LYS A 248 40.18 -1.02 7.28
N LEU A 249 40.25 -1.93 8.25
CA LEU A 249 39.44 -1.95 9.47
C LEU A 249 40.27 -2.38 10.67
N GLY A 250 39.99 -1.84 11.84
CA GLY A 250 40.69 -2.14 13.09
C GLY A 250 42.17 -1.78 13.01
N THR A 251 43.09 -2.73 13.20
CA THR A 251 44.52 -2.50 13.12
C THR A 251 45.04 -2.18 11.71
N GLY A 252 44.26 -2.51 10.67
CA GLY A 252 44.55 -2.19 9.26
C GLY A 252 44.20 -0.77 8.85
N ASP A 253 43.48 -0.02 9.68
CA ASP A 253 43.10 1.39 9.46
C ASP A 253 44.07 2.38 10.15
N VAL A 254 45.17 1.86 10.74
CA VAL A 254 46.13 2.67 11.46
C VAL A 254 47.30 3.02 10.56
N ASP A 255 47.42 4.28 10.18
CA ASP A 255 48.59 4.84 9.50
C ASP A 255 49.66 5.20 10.50
N LEU A 256 50.74 4.42 10.51
CA LEU A 256 51.92 4.68 11.35
C LEU A 256 52.86 5.68 10.65
N ARG A 257 53.00 6.87 11.24
CA ARG A 257 53.98 7.87 10.78
C ARG A 257 55.10 8.00 11.76
N MET A 258 56.33 7.99 11.24
CA MET A 258 57.51 8.22 12.05
C MET A 258 57.56 9.67 12.52
N GLY A 259 57.53 9.91 13.83
CA GLY A 259 57.70 11.22 14.40
C GLY A 259 59.11 11.74 14.17
N ALA A 260 59.26 13.03 13.87
CA ALA A 260 60.58 13.65 13.83
C ALA A 260 61.20 13.53 15.23
N THR A 261 62.32 12.83 15.34
CA THR A 261 63.14 12.87 16.54
C THR A 261 63.60 14.31 16.76
N LYS A 262 63.12 14.95 17.85
CA LYS A 262 63.80 16.18 18.31
C LYS A 262 65.25 15.78 18.62
N SER A 263 66.18 16.25 17.80
CA SER A 263 67.60 16.30 18.21
C SER A 263 67.71 17.39 19.27
N ASP A 264 68.00 16.98 20.49
CA ASP A 264 68.45 17.88 21.58
C ASP A 264 69.76 18.58 21.18
#